data_9bd18bf273cd95d535a71af287a996bb
#
_entry.id   9bd18bf273cd95d535a71af287a996bb
#
_cell.length_a   1.000
_cell.length_b   1.000
_cell.length_c   1.000
_cell.angle_alpha   90.00
_cell.angle_beta   90.00
_cell.angle_gamma   90.00
#
_symmetry.space_group_name_H-M   'P 1'
#
loop_
_entity.id
_entity.type
_entity.pdbx_description
1 polymer ?
#
loop_
_entity_poly.entity_id
_entity_poly.type
_entity_poly.pdbx_seq_one_letter_code
_entity_poly.pdbx_strand_id
1 'polypeptide(L)'
;MQKIWRKEAGARIEGSRDLDHSKVQAPCIVKAPAGGYRLFYTAVGPGKPFADCQGYILSAVSRDGLRFEPEPGIRVAPDPALPHMALRVLAPSLTQLPDGRWRMYFEGRGRADRLTVIGSAISDDQVSWTVEPGIRLDGGFGAPRFLPLGGGVGRLYVFRAEYADGKRVGTPVVSAITSNGLSFEMEPGYRLRDRTDGLDSAGITAAEVIAPHASGAPWTMLYSAWQDLPPGAVAPVHPSLDADAVANGMSADFAAASIAADMSGYRSRILVAESGDGLTWHRSGIAVEGDGYGGGDIDAVHAEDMSLIALGDGRYRMYYACCDAHGVWRVAS
;
A
#
# COMPACT_ATOMS: atom_id res chain seq x y z
N MET A 1 13.80 10.26 20.33
CA MET A 1 14.98 9.74 19.58
C MET A 1 14.46 9.32 18.22
N GLN A 2 15.00 9.89 17.15
CA GLN A 2 14.59 9.55 15.77
C GLN A 2 14.90 8.08 15.49
N LYS A 3 13.93 7.33 14.91
CA LYS A 3 14.16 5.94 14.51
C LYS A 3 15.11 5.90 13.32
N ILE A 4 16.10 5.03 13.39
CA ILE A 4 17.05 4.78 12.29
C ILE A 4 16.59 3.52 11.57
N TRP A 5 16.35 3.62 10.27
CA TRP A 5 16.01 2.52 9.39
C TRP A 5 17.24 1.98 8.66
N ARG A 6 17.32 0.67 8.50
CA ARG A 6 18.42 0.01 7.78
C ARG A 6 17.83 -1.04 6.87
N LYS A 7 18.20 -1.06 5.61
CA LYS A 7 17.78 -2.06 4.63
C LYS A 7 18.41 -3.41 4.97
N GLU A 8 17.61 -4.46 4.90
CA GLU A 8 18.07 -5.85 4.97
C GLU A 8 18.27 -6.39 3.55
N ALA A 9 19.33 -7.15 3.30
CA ALA A 9 19.68 -7.62 1.96
C ALA A 9 18.66 -8.60 1.38
N GLY A 10 18.40 -8.49 0.08
CA GLY A 10 17.56 -9.38 -0.72
C GLY A 10 16.06 -9.09 -0.58
N ALA A 11 15.29 -9.68 -1.49
CA ALA A 11 13.84 -9.57 -1.49
C ALA A 11 13.19 -10.57 -0.52
N ARG A 12 11.98 -10.23 -0.08
CA ARG A 12 11.09 -11.09 0.72
C ARG A 12 10.09 -11.82 -0.17
N ILE A 13 9.62 -11.14 -1.21
CA ILE A 13 8.80 -11.68 -2.30
C ILE A 13 9.41 -11.21 -3.62
N GLU A 14 9.73 -12.17 -4.50
CA GLU A 14 10.33 -11.89 -5.80
C GLU A 14 9.30 -11.64 -6.93
N GLY A 15 8.05 -12.04 -6.74
CA GLY A 15 7.06 -11.97 -7.82
C GLY A 15 7.39 -12.94 -8.96
N SER A 16 7.51 -14.24 -8.66
CA SER A 16 7.97 -15.25 -9.62
C SER A 16 6.88 -16.21 -10.10
N ARG A 17 5.62 -16.02 -9.68
CA ARG A 17 4.49 -16.88 -10.03
C ARG A 17 3.59 -16.22 -11.07
N ASP A 18 2.77 -17.00 -11.78
CA ASP A 18 1.86 -16.51 -12.81
C ASP A 18 0.94 -15.35 -12.33
N LEU A 19 0.54 -15.37 -11.06
CA LEU A 19 -0.33 -14.33 -10.50
C LEU A 19 0.43 -13.10 -9.96
N ASP A 20 1.73 -13.16 -9.78
CA ASP A 20 2.48 -12.08 -9.13
C ASP A 20 3.73 -11.60 -9.89
N HIS A 21 4.04 -12.19 -11.06
CA HIS A 21 5.26 -11.86 -11.81
C HIS A 21 5.26 -10.44 -12.41
N SER A 22 4.10 -9.84 -12.60
CA SER A 22 4.01 -8.51 -13.21
C SER A 22 4.29 -7.41 -12.20
N LYS A 23 3.70 -7.50 -11.02
CA LYS A 23 3.92 -6.55 -9.93
C LYS A 23 3.53 -7.15 -8.59
N VAL A 24 4.37 -6.95 -7.59
CA VAL A 24 4.06 -7.18 -6.17
C VAL A 24 4.19 -5.87 -5.41
N GLN A 25 3.20 -5.54 -4.57
CA GLN A 25 3.16 -4.27 -3.85
C GLN A 25 2.33 -4.35 -2.57
N ALA A 26 2.32 -3.27 -1.81
CA ALA A 26 1.46 -3.04 -0.65
C ALA A 26 1.45 -4.24 0.33
N PRO A 27 2.61 -4.62 0.89
CA PRO A 27 2.67 -5.67 1.89
C PRO A 27 1.89 -5.31 3.15
N CYS A 28 1.36 -6.34 3.84
CA CYS A 28 0.83 -6.25 5.19
C CYS A 28 1.30 -7.46 5.99
N ILE A 29 2.10 -7.24 7.02
CA ILE A 29 2.70 -8.28 7.84
C ILE A 29 1.92 -8.47 9.14
N VAL A 30 1.65 -9.72 9.50
CA VAL A 30 1.05 -10.09 10.78
C VAL A 30 1.73 -11.31 11.38
N LYS A 31 1.49 -11.58 12.66
CA LYS A 31 1.85 -12.86 13.28
C LYS A 31 0.94 -13.95 12.72
N ALA A 32 1.53 -15.08 12.34
CA ALA A 32 0.77 -16.26 11.93
C ALA A 32 0.26 -17.03 13.16
N PRO A 33 -0.96 -17.60 13.14
CA PRO A 33 -1.51 -18.36 14.26
C PRO A 33 -0.64 -19.55 14.69
N ALA A 34 0.02 -20.21 13.74
CA ALA A 34 0.93 -21.32 13.99
C ALA A 34 2.34 -20.88 14.42
N GLY A 35 2.55 -19.60 14.67
CA GLY A 35 3.86 -19.00 14.96
C GLY A 35 4.58 -18.50 13.70
N GLY A 36 5.57 -17.64 13.90
CA GLY A 36 6.22 -16.92 12.81
C GLY A 36 5.37 -15.77 12.24
N TYR A 37 5.41 -15.58 10.93
CA TYR A 37 4.84 -14.42 10.25
C TYR A 37 4.07 -14.85 9.01
N ARG A 38 2.99 -14.12 8.70
CA ARG A 38 2.31 -14.16 7.40
C ARG A 38 2.34 -12.78 6.79
N LEU A 39 2.85 -12.71 5.56
CA LEU A 39 2.90 -11.50 4.75
C LEU A 39 1.81 -11.59 3.68
N PHE A 40 0.83 -10.70 3.76
CA PHE A 40 -0.13 -10.47 2.68
C PHE A 40 0.44 -9.43 1.74
N TYR A 41 0.14 -9.52 0.46
CA TYR A 41 0.60 -8.55 -0.51
C TYR A 41 -0.33 -8.49 -1.71
N THR A 42 -0.34 -7.37 -2.38
CA THR A 42 -0.99 -7.21 -3.66
C THR A 42 -0.15 -7.82 -4.75
N ALA A 43 -0.76 -8.65 -5.57
CA ALA A 43 -0.19 -9.17 -6.79
C ALA A 43 -0.99 -8.68 -8.00
N VAL A 44 -0.29 -8.24 -9.05
CA VAL A 44 -0.93 -7.89 -10.32
C VAL A 44 -0.58 -8.96 -11.33
N GLY A 45 -1.62 -9.60 -11.86
CA GLY A 45 -1.51 -10.72 -12.78
C GLY A 45 -1.24 -10.30 -14.23
N PRO A 46 -1.08 -11.30 -15.12
CA PRO A 46 -0.53 -11.12 -16.48
C PRO A 46 -1.55 -10.64 -17.52
N GLY A 47 -2.65 -10.04 -17.14
CA GLY A 47 -3.66 -9.58 -18.09
C GLY A 47 -3.08 -8.61 -19.13
N LYS A 48 -3.34 -8.87 -20.41
CA LYS A 48 -3.05 -7.95 -21.52
C LYS A 48 -4.29 -7.82 -22.40
N PRO A 49 -4.70 -6.62 -22.79
CA PRO A 49 -4.17 -5.29 -22.45
C PRO A 49 -4.32 -4.97 -20.95
N PHE A 50 -3.71 -3.91 -20.49
CA PHE A 50 -3.76 -3.49 -19.09
C PHE A 50 -5.15 -3.37 -18.48
N ALA A 51 -6.15 -3.00 -19.28
CA ALA A 51 -7.54 -2.95 -18.87
C ALA A 51 -8.03 -4.26 -18.24
N ASP A 52 -7.46 -5.39 -18.66
CA ASP A 52 -7.83 -6.72 -18.18
C ASP A 52 -6.86 -7.26 -17.10
N CYS A 53 -5.86 -6.47 -16.72
CA CYS A 53 -4.90 -6.85 -15.70
C CYS A 53 -5.56 -6.84 -14.32
N GLN A 54 -5.77 -8.01 -13.75
CA GLN A 54 -6.42 -8.17 -12.45
C GLN A 54 -5.42 -8.05 -11.31
N GLY A 55 -5.87 -7.53 -10.17
CA GLY A 55 -5.10 -7.45 -8.94
C GLY A 55 -5.72 -8.35 -7.86
N TYR A 56 -4.86 -9.08 -7.15
CA TYR A 56 -5.24 -10.07 -6.14
C TYR A 56 -4.50 -9.82 -4.84
N ILE A 57 -5.06 -10.26 -3.71
CA ILE A 57 -4.35 -10.35 -2.46
C ILE A 57 -3.89 -11.79 -2.27
N LEU A 58 -2.57 -11.98 -2.21
CA LEU A 58 -1.90 -13.24 -1.97
C LEU A 58 -1.23 -13.22 -0.60
N SER A 59 -0.63 -14.37 -0.19
CA SER A 59 0.14 -14.43 1.04
C SER A 59 1.33 -15.37 0.94
N ALA A 60 2.28 -15.17 1.85
CA ALA A 60 3.44 -16.00 2.07
C ALA A 60 3.70 -16.13 3.57
N VAL A 61 4.30 -17.24 4.01
CA VAL A 61 4.62 -17.51 5.42
C VAL A 61 6.12 -17.53 5.65
N SER A 62 6.52 -17.18 6.88
CA SER A 62 7.93 -17.21 7.29
C SER A 62 8.05 -17.52 8.77
N ARG A 63 9.11 -18.25 9.16
CA ARG A 63 9.44 -18.48 10.56
C ARG A 63 10.26 -17.34 11.15
N ASP A 64 11.13 -16.72 10.35
CA ASP A 64 12.11 -15.73 10.78
C ASP A 64 11.79 -14.28 10.34
N GLY A 65 10.79 -14.13 9.44
CA GLY A 65 10.43 -12.87 8.83
C GLY A 65 11.41 -12.39 7.75
N LEU A 66 12.32 -13.25 7.30
CA LEU A 66 13.31 -12.94 6.25
C LEU A 66 13.14 -13.83 5.02
N ARG A 67 12.82 -15.09 5.22
CA ARG A 67 12.59 -16.05 4.14
C ARG A 67 11.12 -16.41 4.12
N PHE A 68 10.45 -16.04 3.05
CA PHE A 68 9.01 -16.26 2.87
C PHE A 68 8.75 -17.34 1.83
N GLU A 69 7.87 -18.26 2.16
CA GLU A 69 7.36 -19.30 1.28
C GLU A 69 5.94 -18.90 0.82
N PRO A 70 5.72 -18.67 -0.48
CA PRO A 70 4.40 -18.33 -0.99
C PRO A 70 3.38 -19.42 -0.69
N GLU A 71 2.23 -19.04 -0.18
CA GLU A 71 1.12 -19.96 0.07
C GLU A 71 0.26 -20.13 -1.21
N PRO A 72 -0.29 -21.33 -1.45
CA PRO A 72 -1.19 -21.56 -2.58
C PRO A 72 -2.52 -20.82 -2.41
N GLY A 73 -3.16 -20.50 -3.54
CA GLY A 73 -4.47 -19.86 -3.60
C GLY A 73 -4.44 -18.34 -3.42
N ILE A 74 -5.60 -17.74 -3.63
CA ILE A 74 -5.85 -16.30 -3.54
C ILE A 74 -6.57 -16.00 -2.23
N ARG A 75 -6.16 -14.97 -1.50
CA ARG A 75 -6.81 -14.58 -0.24
C ARG A 75 -8.10 -13.78 -0.49
N VAL A 76 -8.00 -12.75 -1.32
CA VAL A 76 -9.15 -12.01 -1.82
C VAL A 76 -8.96 -11.77 -3.32
N ALA A 77 -9.98 -12.07 -4.10
CA ALA A 77 -10.01 -11.87 -5.55
C ALA A 77 -11.02 -10.77 -5.92
N PRO A 78 -10.87 -10.14 -7.08
CA PRO A 78 -11.92 -9.34 -7.68
C PRO A 78 -13.21 -10.17 -7.86
N ASP A 79 -14.36 -9.51 -7.69
CA ASP A 79 -15.66 -10.12 -7.94
C ASP A 79 -16.43 -9.29 -9.00
N PRO A 80 -16.62 -9.81 -10.21
CA PRO A 80 -17.38 -9.12 -11.26
C PRO A 80 -18.83 -8.77 -10.88
N ALA A 81 -19.42 -9.47 -9.91
CA ALA A 81 -20.76 -9.18 -9.40
C ALA A 81 -20.77 -7.93 -8.47
N LEU A 82 -19.62 -7.52 -7.98
CA LEU A 82 -19.46 -6.33 -7.13
C LEU A 82 -18.74 -5.22 -7.92
N PRO A 83 -19.47 -4.28 -8.54
CA PRO A 83 -18.89 -3.30 -9.48
C PRO A 83 -17.71 -2.49 -8.92
N HIS A 84 -17.67 -2.25 -7.61
CA HIS A 84 -16.61 -1.48 -6.93
C HIS A 84 -15.32 -2.27 -6.70
N MET A 85 -15.30 -3.56 -6.92
CA MET A 85 -14.11 -4.42 -6.85
C MET A 85 -14.03 -5.43 -8.01
N ALA A 86 -14.69 -5.10 -9.13
CA ALA A 86 -14.79 -6.01 -10.27
C ALA A 86 -13.46 -6.24 -11.00
N LEU A 87 -12.47 -5.37 -10.83
CA LEU A 87 -11.20 -5.44 -11.54
C LEU A 87 -10.03 -5.79 -10.64
N ARG A 88 -9.90 -5.13 -9.48
CA ARG A 88 -8.76 -5.31 -8.56
C ARG A 88 -9.17 -5.21 -7.11
N VAL A 89 -8.42 -5.94 -6.27
CA VAL A 89 -8.35 -5.77 -4.82
C VAL A 89 -6.90 -5.60 -4.43
N LEU A 90 -6.60 -4.54 -3.68
CA LEU A 90 -5.24 -4.04 -3.46
C LEU A 90 -5.04 -3.64 -1.99
N ALA A 91 -3.77 -3.47 -1.60
CA ALA A 91 -3.34 -2.82 -0.37
C ALA A 91 -4.03 -3.36 0.90
N PRO A 92 -3.81 -4.64 1.25
CA PRO A 92 -4.39 -5.22 2.45
C PRO A 92 -3.88 -4.55 3.72
N SER A 93 -4.78 -4.38 4.70
CA SER A 93 -4.46 -3.94 6.06
C SER A 93 -5.23 -4.78 7.05
N LEU A 94 -4.54 -5.52 7.89
CA LEU A 94 -5.14 -6.51 8.77
C LEU A 94 -5.18 -6.07 10.22
N THR A 95 -6.27 -6.45 10.91
CA THR A 95 -6.40 -6.31 12.37
C THR A 95 -7.05 -7.54 12.96
N GLN A 96 -6.64 -7.93 14.16
CA GLN A 96 -7.32 -8.97 14.91
C GLN A 96 -8.48 -8.36 15.67
N LEU A 97 -9.64 -9.02 15.62
CA LEU A 97 -10.84 -8.63 16.34
C LEU A 97 -10.83 -9.18 17.77
N PRO A 98 -11.63 -8.59 18.69
CA PRO A 98 -11.71 -9.09 20.07
C PRO A 98 -12.18 -10.54 20.21
N ASP A 99 -12.92 -11.06 19.23
CA ASP A 99 -13.38 -12.46 19.19
C ASP A 99 -12.34 -13.43 18.61
N GLY A 100 -11.15 -12.95 18.30
CA GLY A 100 -10.03 -13.74 17.75
C GLY A 100 -9.99 -13.81 16.25
N ARG A 101 -11.06 -13.48 15.56
CA ARG A 101 -11.10 -13.41 14.09
C ARG A 101 -10.22 -12.28 13.57
N TRP A 102 -9.97 -12.33 12.24
CA TRP A 102 -9.20 -11.31 11.54
C TRP A 102 -10.10 -10.55 10.58
N ARG A 103 -9.91 -9.24 10.53
CA ARG A 103 -10.49 -8.40 9.48
C ARG A 103 -9.38 -7.82 8.64
N MET A 104 -9.56 -7.88 7.34
CA MET A 104 -8.74 -7.24 6.33
C MET A 104 -9.52 -6.09 5.72
N TYR A 105 -8.97 -4.90 5.72
CA TYR A 105 -9.41 -3.80 4.87
C TYR A 105 -8.58 -3.82 3.59
N PHE A 106 -9.19 -3.47 2.47
CA PHE A 106 -8.51 -3.45 1.19
C PHE A 106 -9.10 -2.37 0.28
N GLU A 107 -8.31 -1.92 -0.70
CA GLU A 107 -8.76 -1.05 -1.75
C GLU A 107 -9.42 -1.88 -2.84
N GLY A 108 -10.67 -1.56 -3.19
CA GLY A 108 -11.39 -2.13 -4.32
C GLY A 108 -11.36 -1.19 -5.51
N ARG A 109 -11.13 -1.75 -6.71
CA ARG A 109 -11.18 -0.99 -7.98
C ARG A 109 -12.15 -1.67 -8.95
N GLY A 110 -13.11 -0.88 -9.42
CA GLY A 110 -13.96 -1.19 -10.55
C GLY A 110 -13.35 -0.72 -11.86
N ARG A 111 -14.17 -0.67 -12.90
CA ARG A 111 -13.76 -0.08 -14.19
C ARG A 111 -13.71 1.45 -14.12
N ALA A 112 -13.24 2.07 -15.21
CA ALA A 112 -12.86 3.49 -15.31
C ALA A 112 -13.90 4.52 -14.85
N ASP A 113 -15.17 4.17 -14.86
CA ASP A 113 -16.29 5.04 -14.43
C ASP A 113 -16.48 5.08 -12.90
N ARG A 114 -15.67 4.33 -12.14
CA ARG A 114 -15.81 4.22 -10.68
C ARG A 114 -14.54 4.63 -9.97
N LEU A 115 -14.73 5.44 -8.93
CA LEU A 115 -13.66 5.77 -8.00
C LEU A 115 -13.32 4.55 -7.13
N THR A 116 -12.10 4.53 -6.58
CA THR A 116 -11.67 3.51 -5.64
C THR A 116 -12.45 3.58 -4.33
N VAL A 117 -12.64 2.45 -3.70
CA VAL A 117 -13.35 2.30 -2.43
C VAL A 117 -12.52 1.49 -1.44
N ILE A 118 -12.89 1.57 -0.16
CA ILE A 118 -12.37 0.64 0.85
C ILE A 118 -13.44 -0.41 1.14
N GLY A 119 -13.10 -1.67 0.91
CA GLY A 119 -13.86 -2.85 1.30
C GLY A 119 -13.26 -3.53 2.53
N SER A 120 -13.91 -4.61 2.99
CA SER A 120 -13.33 -5.48 4.01
C SER A 120 -13.71 -6.95 3.82
N ALA A 121 -12.89 -7.83 4.38
CA ALA A 121 -13.13 -9.27 4.46
C ALA A 121 -12.80 -9.79 5.86
N ILE A 122 -13.41 -10.92 6.23
CA ILE A 122 -13.24 -11.53 7.56
C ILE A 122 -12.73 -12.97 7.42
N SER A 123 -11.93 -13.42 8.39
CA SER A 123 -11.32 -14.76 8.41
C SER A 123 -11.13 -15.26 9.83
N ASP A 124 -11.30 -16.57 10.04
CA ASP A 124 -10.99 -17.25 11.30
C ASP A 124 -9.52 -17.73 11.34
N ASP A 125 -8.90 -17.96 10.18
CA ASP A 125 -7.62 -18.68 10.03
C ASP A 125 -6.52 -17.89 9.28
N GLN A 126 -6.81 -16.67 8.83
CA GLN A 126 -5.97 -15.86 7.94
C GLN A 126 -5.74 -16.47 6.53
N VAL A 127 -6.41 -17.55 6.17
CA VAL A 127 -6.27 -18.26 4.88
C VAL A 127 -7.54 -18.16 4.05
N SER A 128 -8.66 -18.49 4.68
CA SER A 128 -9.99 -18.44 4.08
C SER A 128 -10.67 -17.12 4.43
N TRP A 129 -11.00 -16.33 3.41
CA TRP A 129 -11.55 -14.99 3.58
C TRP A 129 -12.93 -14.87 2.97
N THR A 130 -13.84 -14.25 3.70
CA THR A 130 -15.18 -13.89 3.23
C THR A 130 -15.30 -12.38 3.15
N VAL A 131 -15.61 -11.86 1.95
CA VAL A 131 -15.85 -10.41 1.76
C VAL A 131 -17.09 -10.01 2.54
N GLU A 132 -16.96 -8.99 3.38
CA GLU A 132 -18.08 -8.45 4.16
C GLU A 132 -18.94 -7.54 3.29
N PRO A 133 -20.27 -7.60 3.40
CA PRO A 133 -21.17 -6.76 2.62
C PRO A 133 -20.97 -5.25 2.83
N GLY A 134 -21.16 -4.49 1.76
CA GLY A 134 -21.09 -3.02 1.77
C GLY A 134 -19.67 -2.46 1.64
N ILE A 135 -19.62 -1.16 1.47
CA ILE A 135 -18.39 -0.36 1.31
C ILE A 135 -18.08 0.34 2.63
N ARG A 136 -16.80 0.37 3.03
CA ARG A 136 -16.33 1.03 4.27
C ARG A 136 -16.16 2.53 4.05
N LEU A 137 -15.50 2.90 2.94
CA LEU A 137 -15.36 4.29 2.48
C LEU A 137 -15.52 4.31 0.96
N ASP A 138 -16.33 5.22 0.44
CA ASP A 138 -16.59 5.44 -0.98
C ASP A 138 -16.15 6.84 -1.40
N GLY A 139 -15.61 6.99 -2.62
CA GLY A 139 -15.26 8.29 -3.17
C GLY A 139 -13.76 8.55 -3.37
N GLY A 140 -13.01 7.57 -3.86
CA GLY A 140 -11.60 7.75 -4.25
C GLY A 140 -10.60 7.51 -3.14
N PHE A 141 -10.97 6.69 -2.15
CA PHE A 141 -10.07 6.31 -1.07
C PHE A 141 -9.24 5.08 -1.43
N GLY A 142 -7.98 5.05 -0.99
CA GLY A 142 -7.08 3.93 -1.24
C GLY A 142 -6.01 3.73 -0.18
N ALA A 143 -5.25 2.65 -0.33
CA ALA A 143 -4.16 2.22 0.54
C ALA A 143 -4.50 2.27 2.05
N PRO A 144 -5.53 1.55 2.51
CA PRO A 144 -5.96 1.58 3.89
C PRO A 144 -4.85 1.11 4.83
N ARG A 145 -4.75 1.77 6.00
CA ARG A 145 -3.92 1.34 7.14
C ARG A 145 -4.71 1.52 8.41
N PHE A 146 -5.11 0.40 9.00
CA PHE A 146 -5.94 0.38 10.21
C PHE A 146 -5.10 0.33 11.47
N LEU A 147 -5.37 1.24 12.39
CA LEU A 147 -4.72 1.30 13.68
C LEU A 147 -5.75 1.12 14.79
N PRO A 148 -5.68 0.05 15.61
CA PRO A 148 -6.50 -0.08 16.80
C PRO A 148 -6.04 0.95 17.86
N LEU A 149 -6.98 1.70 18.41
CA LEU A 149 -6.73 2.71 19.45
C LEU A 149 -7.08 2.23 20.86
N GLY A 150 -7.61 1.00 20.98
CA GLY A 150 -8.10 0.45 22.25
C GLY A 150 -9.58 0.77 22.51
N GLY A 151 -10.18 0.07 23.48
CA GLY A 151 -11.59 0.28 23.86
C GLY A 151 -12.61 0.01 22.74
N GLY A 152 -12.25 -0.78 21.72
CA GLY A 152 -13.11 -1.05 20.57
C GLY A 152 -13.03 0.02 19.48
N VAL A 153 -12.27 1.10 19.69
CA VAL A 153 -12.10 2.18 18.72
C VAL A 153 -10.92 1.88 17.80
N GLY A 154 -11.05 2.21 16.52
CA GLY A 154 -9.98 2.13 15.53
C GLY A 154 -9.96 3.34 14.61
N ARG A 155 -8.80 3.64 14.05
CA ARG A 155 -8.62 4.68 13.05
C ARG A 155 -8.09 4.06 11.77
N LEU A 156 -8.69 4.43 10.66
CA LEU A 156 -8.25 4.05 9.33
C LEU A 156 -7.60 5.27 8.66
N TYR A 157 -6.32 5.16 8.35
CA TYR A 157 -5.62 6.11 7.50
C TYR A 157 -5.72 5.66 6.06
N VAL A 158 -6.03 6.59 5.15
CA VAL A 158 -6.19 6.36 3.72
C VAL A 158 -5.71 7.59 2.96
N PHE A 159 -5.28 7.43 1.72
CA PHE A 159 -5.26 8.58 0.84
C PHE A 159 -6.66 8.82 0.25
N ARG A 160 -6.93 10.05 -0.16
CA ARG A 160 -8.12 10.42 -0.93
C ARG A 160 -7.69 11.11 -2.21
N ALA A 161 -8.01 10.53 -3.37
CA ALA A 161 -7.75 11.18 -4.64
C ALA A 161 -8.67 12.40 -4.80
N GLU A 162 -8.07 13.56 -5.02
CA GLU A 162 -8.77 14.84 -5.27
C GLU A 162 -8.70 15.17 -6.75
N TYR A 163 -9.82 15.64 -7.30
CA TYR A 163 -9.95 15.96 -8.71
C TYR A 163 -10.45 17.41 -8.89
N ALA A 164 -9.88 18.13 -9.86
CA ALA A 164 -10.40 19.39 -10.38
C ALA A 164 -10.40 19.31 -11.90
N ASP A 165 -11.51 19.68 -12.53
CA ASP A 165 -11.70 19.63 -13.98
C ASP A 165 -11.36 18.26 -14.61
N GLY A 166 -11.72 17.16 -13.90
CA GLY A 166 -11.47 15.80 -14.32
C GLY A 166 -10.01 15.33 -14.21
N LYS A 167 -9.11 16.19 -13.69
CA LYS A 167 -7.70 15.84 -13.45
C LYS A 167 -7.43 15.64 -11.97
N ARG A 168 -6.63 14.66 -11.63
CA ARG A 168 -6.15 14.46 -10.26
C ARG A 168 -5.25 15.63 -9.88
N VAL A 169 -5.58 16.31 -8.78
CA VAL A 169 -4.84 17.47 -8.26
C VAL A 169 -4.15 17.22 -6.94
N GLY A 170 -4.36 16.06 -6.33
CA GLY A 170 -3.69 15.65 -5.09
C GLY A 170 -4.14 14.29 -4.59
N THR A 171 -3.37 13.78 -3.64
CA THR A 171 -3.65 12.53 -2.91
C THR A 171 -3.35 12.69 -1.42
N PRO A 172 -4.03 13.65 -0.73
CA PRO A 172 -3.78 13.85 0.70
C PRO A 172 -4.10 12.61 1.53
N VAL A 173 -3.35 12.41 2.60
CA VAL A 173 -3.70 11.44 3.65
C VAL A 173 -4.78 12.04 4.55
N VAL A 174 -5.85 11.30 4.70
CA VAL A 174 -6.96 11.57 5.62
C VAL A 174 -7.16 10.40 6.57
N SER A 175 -8.03 10.55 7.56
CA SER A 175 -8.36 9.44 8.44
C SER A 175 -9.86 9.42 8.78
N ALA A 176 -10.33 8.23 9.14
CA ALA A 176 -11.69 8.00 9.61
C ALA A 176 -11.65 7.13 10.87
N ILE A 177 -12.58 7.38 11.79
CA ILE A 177 -12.69 6.68 13.07
C ILE A 177 -13.87 5.71 13.05
N THR A 178 -13.75 4.63 13.79
CA THR A 178 -14.81 3.61 13.93
C THR A 178 -14.83 3.01 15.31
N SER A 179 -16.03 2.61 15.77
CA SER A 179 -16.22 1.82 16.99
C SER A 179 -16.61 0.36 16.73
N ASN A 180 -16.88 0.00 15.47
CA ASN A 180 -17.32 -1.36 15.10
C ASN A 180 -16.52 -1.97 13.93
N GLY A 181 -15.64 -1.18 13.32
CA GLY A 181 -14.84 -1.59 12.16
C GLY A 181 -15.61 -1.73 10.85
N LEU A 182 -16.90 -1.39 10.82
CA LEU A 182 -17.76 -1.50 9.62
C LEU A 182 -18.26 -0.13 9.13
N SER A 183 -18.56 0.76 10.04
CA SER A 183 -18.98 2.12 9.77
C SER A 183 -17.90 3.10 10.20
N PHE A 184 -17.55 4.01 9.32
CA PHE A 184 -16.46 4.96 9.52
C PHE A 184 -16.97 6.39 9.45
N GLU A 185 -16.51 7.23 10.36
CA GLU A 185 -16.75 8.68 10.37
C GLU A 185 -15.44 9.38 10.02
N MET A 186 -15.47 10.23 8.97
CA MET A 186 -14.30 10.99 8.55
C MET A 186 -13.90 12.01 9.60
N GLU A 187 -12.64 11.98 10.00
CA GLU A 187 -12.08 13.01 10.89
C GLU A 187 -11.77 14.28 10.07
N PRO A 188 -12.06 15.48 10.60
CA PRO A 188 -11.87 16.72 9.86
C PRO A 188 -10.41 17.02 9.55
N GLY A 189 -10.16 17.62 8.39
CA GLY A 189 -8.85 18.06 7.93
C GLY A 189 -7.99 16.93 7.34
N TYR A 190 -6.81 17.29 6.92
CA TYR A 190 -5.81 16.40 6.35
C TYR A 190 -4.79 15.98 7.40
N ARG A 191 -4.35 14.72 7.31
CA ARG A 191 -3.22 14.23 8.12
C ARG A 191 -1.91 14.73 7.49
N LEU A 192 -1.78 14.53 6.19
CA LEU A 192 -0.74 15.12 5.36
C LEU A 192 -1.37 15.53 4.03
N ARG A 193 -0.89 16.63 3.47
CA ARG A 193 -1.20 17.04 2.11
C ARG A 193 0.08 17.01 1.27
N ASP A 194 -0.04 16.52 0.04
CA ASP A 194 1.01 16.63 -0.96
C ASP A 194 1.39 18.11 -1.16
N ARG A 195 2.65 18.33 -1.47
CA ARG A 195 3.20 19.68 -1.70
C ARG A 195 3.37 19.92 -3.19
N THR A 196 3.47 21.20 -3.54
CA THR A 196 3.76 21.59 -4.92
C THR A 196 5.25 21.44 -5.28
N ASP A 197 6.09 21.17 -4.29
CA ASP A 197 7.53 21.00 -4.43
C ASP A 197 8.05 19.92 -3.46
N GLY A 198 9.26 19.44 -3.69
CA GLY A 198 9.93 18.47 -2.82
C GLY A 198 9.67 17.02 -3.19
N LEU A 199 9.88 16.15 -2.21
CA LEU A 199 9.90 14.69 -2.42
C LEU A 199 8.51 14.04 -2.53
N ASP A 200 7.46 14.80 -2.25
CA ASP A 200 6.06 14.37 -2.28
C ASP A 200 5.19 15.25 -3.20
N SER A 201 5.81 15.85 -4.22
CA SER A 201 5.14 16.78 -5.15
C SER A 201 4.20 16.10 -6.14
N ALA A 202 4.40 14.83 -6.45
CA ALA A 202 3.53 14.07 -7.34
C ALA A 202 2.41 13.31 -6.62
N GLY A 203 2.48 13.22 -5.28
CA GLY A 203 1.44 12.60 -4.46
C GLY A 203 1.96 11.92 -3.21
N ILE A 204 1.03 11.53 -2.37
CA ILE A 204 1.24 10.76 -1.14
C ILE A 204 0.31 9.56 -1.17
N THR A 205 0.81 8.39 -0.75
CA THR A 205 -0.04 7.22 -0.55
C THR A 205 0.38 6.46 0.71
N ALA A 206 -0.35 5.42 1.09
CA ALA A 206 -0.06 4.48 2.18
C ALA A 206 0.60 5.14 3.41
N ALA A 207 -0.12 5.27 4.49
CA ALA A 207 0.33 5.94 5.71
C ALA A 207 0.30 4.97 6.89
N GLU A 208 1.39 4.24 7.13
CA GLU A 208 1.55 3.33 8.27
C GLU A 208 1.90 4.11 9.53
N VAL A 209 1.16 3.90 10.61
CA VAL A 209 1.27 4.71 11.83
C VAL A 209 1.65 3.87 13.04
N ILE A 210 2.68 4.31 13.75
CA ILE A 210 3.10 3.79 15.04
C ILE A 210 2.54 4.72 16.13
N ALA A 211 1.65 4.19 16.96
CA ALA A 211 1.16 4.90 18.14
C ALA A 211 2.26 5.05 19.21
N PRO A 212 2.19 6.08 20.08
CA PRO A 212 3.12 6.22 21.21
C PRO A 212 3.10 5.00 22.10
N HIS A 213 4.28 4.50 22.46
CA HIS A 213 4.44 3.38 23.38
C HIS A 213 4.65 3.82 24.85
N ALA A 214 4.82 5.12 25.07
CA ALA A 214 4.99 5.74 26.37
C ALA A 214 4.42 7.17 26.37
N SER A 215 4.07 7.67 27.54
CA SER A 215 3.62 9.05 27.71
C SER A 215 4.70 10.03 27.20
N GLY A 216 4.29 10.98 26.37
CA GLY A 216 5.18 11.97 25.77
C GLY A 216 5.99 11.49 24.56
N ALA A 217 5.90 10.22 24.18
CA ALA A 217 6.49 9.77 22.93
C ALA A 217 5.63 10.26 21.73
N PRO A 218 6.23 10.65 20.61
CA PRO A 218 5.49 11.09 19.45
C PRO A 218 4.83 9.90 18.72
N TRP A 219 3.74 10.17 18.05
CA TRP A 219 3.24 9.35 16.96
C TRP A 219 4.22 9.43 15.79
N THR A 220 4.46 8.33 15.12
CA THR A 220 5.30 8.30 13.92
C THR A 220 4.48 7.77 12.76
N MET A 221 4.44 8.49 11.64
CA MET A 221 3.85 8.04 10.39
C MET A 221 4.98 7.78 9.39
N LEU A 222 4.95 6.63 8.76
CA LEU A 222 5.69 6.34 7.54
C LEU A 222 4.72 6.45 6.38
N TYR A 223 5.09 7.13 5.31
CA TYR A 223 4.21 7.32 4.16
C TYR A 223 4.96 7.23 2.85
N SER A 224 4.28 6.74 1.82
CA SER A 224 4.81 6.73 0.45
C SER A 224 4.72 8.13 -0.14
N ALA A 225 5.81 8.64 -0.62
CA ALA A 225 5.93 9.96 -1.22
C ALA A 225 6.41 9.83 -2.66
N TRP A 226 5.71 10.47 -3.58
CA TRP A 226 5.99 10.44 -5.01
C TRP A 226 6.48 11.79 -5.49
N GLN A 227 7.56 11.76 -6.25
CA GLN A 227 8.19 12.93 -6.84
C GLN A 227 8.27 12.73 -8.35
N ASP A 228 7.87 13.76 -9.12
CA ASP A 228 8.04 13.75 -10.57
C ASP A 228 9.50 13.54 -10.97
N LEU A 229 9.69 12.88 -12.11
CA LEU A 229 11.01 12.71 -12.67
C LEU A 229 11.63 14.05 -13.05
N PRO A 230 12.95 14.18 -12.87
CA PRO A 230 13.67 15.30 -13.44
C PRO A 230 13.44 15.37 -14.96
N PRO A 231 13.37 16.57 -15.55
CA PRO A 231 13.25 16.73 -17.00
C PRO A 231 14.31 15.95 -17.75
N GLY A 232 13.88 15.18 -18.75
CA GLY A 232 14.77 14.34 -19.57
C GLY A 232 15.10 12.96 -18.98
N ALA A 233 14.66 12.64 -17.78
CA ALA A 233 14.78 11.30 -17.24
C ALA A 233 13.71 10.37 -17.86
N VAL A 234 14.11 9.13 -18.14
CA VAL A 234 13.23 8.09 -18.67
C VAL A 234 12.99 7.05 -17.59
N ALA A 235 11.73 6.80 -17.26
CA ALA A 235 11.36 5.73 -16.34
C ALA A 235 11.61 4.36 -16.99
N PRO A 236 12.05 3.36 -16.23
CA PRO A 236 12.11 2.00 -16.72
C PRO A 236 10.72 1.47 -17.01
N VAL A 237 10.57 0.76 -18.11
CA VAL A 237 9.31 0.08 -18.47
C VAL A 237 9.33 -1.33 -17.86
N HIS A 238 8.29 -1.66 -17.10
CA HIS A 238 8.18 -3.01 -16.55
C HIS A 238 8.10 -4.06 -17.66
N PRO A 239 8.82 -5.21 -17.56
CA PRO A 239 8.89 -6.22 -18.62
C PRO A 239 7.53 -6.81 -19.04
N SER A 240 6.52 -6.77 -18.14
CA SER A 240 5.16 -7.24 -18.44
C SER A 240 4.31 -6.18 -19.16
N LEU A 241 4.79 -4.93 -19.28
CA LEU A 241 4.05 -3.87 -19.96
C LEU A 241 4.12 -4.04 -21.47
N ASP A 242 2.96 -3.87 -22.11
CA ASP A 242 2.90 -3.70 -23.54
C ASP A 242 3.52 -2.33 -23.90
N ALA A 243 4.58 -2.32 -24.66
CA ALA A 243 5.25 -1.07 -25.04
C ALA A 243 4.30 -0.11 -25.77
N ASP A 244 3.35 -0.65 -26.54
CA ASP A 244 2.32 0.14 -27.23
C ASP A 244 1.33 0.80 -26.27
N ALA A 245 0.98 0.15 -25.15
CA ALA A 245 0.11 0.73 -24.13
C ALA A 245 0.78 1.92 -23.41
N VAL A 246 2.09 1.84 -23.21
CA VAL A 246 2.87 2.93 -22.62
C VAL A 246 3.05 4.08 -23.62
N ALA A 247 3.33 3.79 -24.88
CA ALA A 247 3.56 4.79 -25.93
C ALA A 247 2.30 5.57 -26.34
N ASN A 248 1.13 4.94 -26.28
CA ASN A 248 -0.16 5.56 -26.65
C ASN A 248 -0.83 6.33 -25.50
N GLY A 249 -0.13 6.50 -24.39
CA GLY A 249 -0.67 7.19 -23.23
C GLY A 249 -1.68 6.35 -22.45
N MET A 250 -2.15 6.89 -21.36
CA MET A 250 -3.04 6.19 -20.45
C MET A 250 -4.38 5.95 -21.13
N SER A 251 -4.81 4.70 -21.15
CA SER A 251 -6.15 4.37 -21.58
C SER A 251 -7.19 5.11 -20.71
N ALA A 252 -8.42 5.25 -21.19
CA ALA A 252 -9.53 5.77 -20.39
C ALA A 252 -9.84 4.90 -19.16
N ASP A 253 -9.24 3.70 -19.07
CA ASP A 253 -9.35 2.83 -17.92
C ASP A 253 -8.41 3.29 -16.79
N PHE A 254 -9.00 3.80 -15.71
CA PHE A 254 -8.28 4.30 -14.53
C PHE A 254 -7.32 3.27 -13.91
N ALA A 255 -7.66 1.99 -13.98
CA ALA A 255 -6.84 0.94 -13.39
C ALA A 255 -5.58 0.65 -14.23
N ALA A 256 -5.72 0.61 -15.56
CA ALA A 256 -4.59 0.51 -16.47
C ALA A 256 -3.72 1.78 -16.39
N ALA A 257 -4.36 2.95 -16.35
CA ALA A 257 -3.70 4.23 -16.14
C ALA A 257 -2.89 4.28 -14.85
N SER A 258 -3.40 3.72 -13.76
CA SER A 258 -2.70 3.66 -12.47
C SER A 258 -1.41 2.83 -12.56
N ILE A 259 -1.42 1.66 -13.21
CA ILE A 259 -0.21 0.84 -13.38
C ILE A 259 0.78 1.53 -14.31
N ALA A 260 0.32 2.09 -15.42
CA ALA A 260 1.19 2.81 -16.34
C ALA A 260 1.82 4.04 -15.67
N ALA A 261 1.06 4.76 -14.85
CA ALA A 261 1.58 5.90 -14.07
C ALA A 261 2.64 5.46 -13.06
N ASP A 262 2.46 4.34 -12.38
CA ASP A 262 3.46 3.79 -11.45
C ASP A 262 4.82 3.57 -12.11
N MET A 263 4.85 3.39 -13.43
CA MET A 263 6.05 3.02 -14.17
C MET A 263 6.66 4.17 -14.98
N SER A 264 5.89 5.22 -15.29
CA SER A 264 6.28 6.12 -16.38
C SER A 264 6.63 7.55 -15.98
N GLY A 265 6.51 7.93 -14.72
CA GLY A 265 6.57 9.36 -14.46
C GLY A 265 7.12 9.83 -13.13
N TYR A 266 7.46 8.95 -12.17
CA TYR A 266 7.93 9.42 -10.87
C TYR A 266 8.80 8.42 -10.12
N ARG A 267 9.44 8.90 -9.09
CA ARG A 267 10.21 8.15 -8.12
C ARG A 267 9.50 8.17 -6.77
N SER A 268 9.42 7.03 -6.09
CA SER A 268 8.85 6.99 -4.76
C SER A 268 9.88 6.73 -3.67
N ARG A 269 9.57 7.20 -2.46
CA ARG A 269 10.35 7.06 -1.24
C ARG A 269 9.43 6.85 -0.06
N ILE A 270 9.95 6.28 1.01
CA ILE A 270 9.26 6.23 2.30
C ILE A 270 9.78 7.37 3.17
N LEU A 271 8.91 8.31 3.46
CA LEU A 271 9.21 9.45 4.32
C LEU A 271 8.61 9.26 5.71
N VAL A 272 9.05 10.10 6.64
CA VAL A 272 8.62 10.10 8.04
C VAL A 272 7.94 11.41 8.37
N ALA A 273 6.84 11.32 9.12
CA ALA A 273 6.22 12.45 9.80
C ALA A 273 5.98 12.10 11.28
N GLU A 274 5.99 13.11 12.13
CA GLU A 274 5.76 12.99 13.57
C GLU A 274 4.57 13.84 13.99
N SER A 275 3.89 13.41 15.07
CA SER A 275 2.73 14.09 15.61
C SER A 275 2.68 13.96 17.12
N GLY A 276 2.14 14.97 17.79
CA GLY A 276 1.83 14.90 19.22
C GLY A 276 0.46 14.30 19.54
N ASP A 277 -0.47 14.31 18.58
CA ASP A 277 -1.89 13.98 18.77
C ASP A 277 -2.42 12.89 17.82
N GLY A 278 -1.61 12.47 16.82
CA GLY A 278 -2.02 11.55 15.76
C GLY A 278 -2.93 12.17 14.70
N LEU A 279 -3.16 13.47 14.74
CA LEU A 279 -4.03 14.23 13.83
C LEU A 279 -3.28 15.32 13.07
N THR A 280 -2.38 16.03 13.75
CA THR A 280 -1.55 17.10 13.16
C THR A 280 -0.13 16.56 12.97
N TRP A 281 0.34 16.56 11.72
CA TRP A 281 1.59 15.88 11.36
C TRP A 281 2.62 16.83 10.78
N HIS A 282 3.88 16.61 11.14
CA HIS A 282 5.03 17.38 10.67
C HIS A 282 6.05 16.44 10.04
N ARG A 283 6.46 16.72 8.80
CA ARG A 283 7.49 15.95 8.10
C ARG A 283 8.81 16.03 8.82
N SER A 284 9.49 14.88 9.02
CA SER A 284 10.71 14.83 9.83
C SER A 284 11.90 14.20 9.12
N GLY A 285 11.71 13.50 7.99
CA GLY A 285 12.84 12.95 7.25
C GLY A 285 12.49 11.86 6.26
N ILE A 286 13.54 11.15 5.81
CA ILE A 286 13.46 10.01 4.90
C ILE A 286 13.72 8.74 5.72
N ALA A 287 12.88 7.72 5.57
CA ALA A 287 13.10 6.40 6.15
C ALA A 287 13.83 5.47 5.18
N VAL A 288 13.33 5.39 3.94
CA VAL A 288 13.91 4.54 2.88
C VAL A 288 13.92 5.29 1.56
N GLU A 289 15.04 5.21 0.89
CA GLU A 289 15.23 5.72 -0.48
C GLU A 289 16.22 4.83 -1.23
N GLY A 290 15.96 4.56 -2.50
CA GLY A 290 16.87 3.87 -3.39
C GLY A 290 17.94 4.79 -3.97
N ASP A 291 18.92 4.21 -4.67
CA ASP A 291 20.05 4.92 -5.27
C ASP A 291 19.73 5.62 -6.62
N GLY A 292 18.48 5.51 -7.11
CA GLY A 292 17.99 6.24 -8.28
C GLY A 292 18.02 5.44 -9.58
N TYR A 293 17.59 6.09 -10.66
CA TYR A 293 17.39 5.45 -11.97
C TYR A 293 18.63 4.82 -12.60
N GLY A 294 19.83 5.16 -12.17
CA GLY A 294 21.09 4.55 -12.61
C GLY A 294 21.66 3.58 -11.58
N GLY A 295 20.94 3.32 -10.51
CA GLY A 295 21.42 2.54 -9.39
C GLY A 295 21.29 1.04 -9.55
N GLY A 296 21.95 0.29 -8.67
CA GLY A 296 21.95 -1.17 -8.66
C GLY A 296 21.11 -1.81 -7.56
N ASP A 297 20.50 -1.01 -6.69
CA ASP A 297 19.66 -1.48 -5.59
C ASP A 297 18.32 -2.04 -6.12
N ILE A 298 17.75 -3.02 -5.39
CA ILE A 298 16.42 -3.58 -5.72
C ILE A 298 15.29 -2.57 -5.52
N ASP A 299 15.55 -1.47 -4.84
CA ASP A 299 14.64 -0.36 -4.59
C ASP A 299 15.13 0.96 -5.23
N ALA A 300 15.97 0.85 -6.26
CA ALA A 300 16.61 2.01 -6.91
C ALA A 300 15.61 3.10 -7.29
N VAL A 301 14.47 2.74 -7.86
CA VAL A 301 13.46 3.67 -8.38
C VAL A 301 12.34 3.91 -7.39
N HIS A 302 11.78 2.83 -6.83
CA HIS A 302 10.64 2.92 -5.92
C HIS A 302 10.90 2.22 -4.59
N ALA A 303 10.51 2.88 -3.50
CA ALA A 303 10.31 2.34 -2.17
C ALA A 303 8.98 2.92 -1.65
N GLU A 304 7.96 2.07 -1.45
CA GLU A 304 6.62 2.50 -1.12
C GLU A 304 5.78 1.43 -0.40
N ASP A 305 4.56 1.77 -0.01
CA ASP A 305 3.55 0.83 0.49
C ASP A 305 4.05 -0.06 1.63
N MET A 306 4.51 0.57 2.70
CA MET A 306 5.11 -0.14 3.82
C MET A 306 4.09 -0.76 4.79
N SER A 307 4.53 -1.79 5.50
CA SER A 307 3.87 -2.35 6.68
C SER A 307 4.90 -2.72 7.74
N LEU A 308 4.54 -2.57 9.01
CA LEU A 308 5.45 -2.72 10.14
C LEU A 308 5.05 -3.88 11.05
N ILE A 309 6.06 -4.56 11.60
CA ILE A 309 5.87 -5.49 12.71
C ILE A 309 6.82 -5.16 13.85
N ALA A 310 6.29 -5.12 15.06
CA ALA A 310 7.10 -4.94 16.25
C ALA A 310 7.93 -6.21 16.53
N LEU A 311 9.22 -6.03 16.75
CA LEU A 311 10.17 -7.10 17.11
C LEU A 311 10.43 -7.18 18.63
N GLY A 312 9.87 -6.26 19.41
CA GLY A 312 10.19 -6.04 20.82
C GLY A 312 11.26 -4.95 21.01
N ASP A 313 11.41 -4.50 22.26
CA ASP A 313 12.39 -3.49 22.67
C ASP A 313 12.35 -2.17 21.86
N GLY A 314 11.15 -1.79 21.39
CA GLY A 314 10.94 -0.60 20.57
C GLY A 314 11.46 -0.70 19.14
N ARG A 315 11.91 -1.89 18.72
CA ARG A 315 12.35 -2.17 17.37
C ARG A 315 11.19 -2.64 16.49
N TYR A 316 11.27 -2.29 15.19
CA TYR A 316 10.33 -2.69 14.17
C TYR A 316 11.08 -3.24 12.96
N ARG A 317 10.46 -4.18 12.25
CA ARG A 317 10.83 -4.51 10.88
C ARG A 317 9.79 -3.94 9.95
N MET A 318 10.24 -3.27 8.91
CA MET A 318 9.41 -2.72 7.85
C MET A 318 9.50 -3.65 6.64
N TYR A 319 8.35 -3.94 6.03
CA TYR A 319 8.27 -4.57 4.71
C TYR A 319 7.68 -3.52 3.77
N TYR A 320 8.25 -3.38 2.58
CA TYR A 320 7.83 -2.37 1.63
C TYR A 320 7.93 -2.87 0.19
N ALA A 321 7.09 -2.32 -0.68
CA ALA A 321 7.20 -2.55 -2.11
C ALA A 321 8.39 -1.77 -2.66
N CYS A 322 9.17 -2.40 -3.53
CA CYS A 322 10.34 -1.81 -4.15
C CYS A 322 10.42 -2.15 -5.63
N CYS A 323 11.02 -1.24 -6.41
CA CYS A 323 11.25 -1.43 -7.83
C CYS A 323 12.66 -1.00 -8.20
N ASP A 324 13.35 -1.87 -8.93
CA ASP A 324 14.70 -1.61 -9.41
C ASP A 324 14.73 -0.75 -10.69
N ALA A 325 15.93 -0.44 -11.16
CA ALA A 325 16.14 0.34 -12.37
C ALA A 325 15.69 -0.38 -13.69
N HIS A 326 15.31 -1.64 -13.60
CA HIS A 326 14.77 -2.43 -14.72
C HIS A 326 13.24 -2.59 -14.66
N GLY A 327 12.59 -1.95 -13.70
CA GLY A 327 11.13 -2.02 -13.54
C GLY A 327 10.63 -3.29 -12.86
N VAL A 328 11.48 -4.05 -12.19
CA VAL A 328 11.08 -5.30 -11.51
C VAL A 328 10.66 -5.00 -10.08
N TRP A 329 9.40 -5.33 -9.77
CA TRP A 329 8.79 -5.10 -8.47
C TRP A 329 8.98 -6.30 -7.53
N ARG A 330 9.32 -5.98 -6.29
CA ARG A 330 9.56 -6.94 -5.19
C ARG A 330 9.01 -6.40 -3.88
N VAL A 331 8.97 -7.25 -2.86
CA VAL A 331 8.85 -6.81 -1.47
C VAL A 331 10.21 -6.96 -0.79
N ALA A 332 10.67 -5.89 -0.17
CA ALA A 332 11.92 -5.81 0.61
C ALA A 332 11.66 -5.55 2.10
N SER A 333 12.70 -5.49 2.89
CA SER A 333 12.63 -5.05 4.28
C SER A 333 13.88 -4.32 4.75
#